data_b9fc3a3cdd4bd3e897cdf454c81c9057
#
_entry.id   b9fc3a3cdd4bd3e897cdf454c81c9057
#
_cell.length_a   1.000
_cell.length_b   1.000
_cell.length_c   1.000
_cell.angle_alpha   90.00
_cell.angle_beta   90.00
_cell.angle_gamma   90.00
#
_symmetry.space_group_name_H-M   'P 1'
#
loop_
_entity.id
_entity.type
_entity.pdbx_description
1 polymer ?
#
loop_
_entity_poly.entity_id
_entity_poly.type
_entity_poly.pdbx_seq_one_letter_code
_entity_poly.pdbx_strand_id
1 'polypeptide(L)'
;TGNFGQSLSSQQDITPLVLDRAQVTLILIGLAMLLALAGAIPVGMWLALRNRSRGADVVSAGTQLGIAVPSFLLGIILVAIFAVHLGWLPANGWVPPNQGAGEFIRHLILPVIALAVVQGAMLTRYVRSAVLDVLHQDYIRTARALGQSPWEALKRHGLRNAALPVLTVAGVQLTTMVVGAVVI
;
A
#
# COMPACT_ATOMS: atom_id res chain seq x y z
N THR A 1 -7.23 17.61 -25.39
CA THR A 1 -6.17 18.36 -26.02
C THR A 1 -4.82 18.30 -25.32
N GLY A 2 -4.60 17.71 -24.18
CA GLY A 2 -3.29 17.34 -23.59
C GLY A 2 -2.22 18.45 -23.41
N ASN A 3 -2.56 19.71 -23.60
CA ASN A 3 -1.65 20.83 -23.37
C ASN A 3 -1.96 21.49 -22.03
N PHE A 4 -0.98 21.50 -21.12
CA PHE A 4 -1.11 22.09 -19.77
C PHE A 4 -0.77 23.58 -19.73
N GLY A 5 -0.46 24.20 -20.88
CA GLY A 5 -0.16 25.63 -20.98
C GLY A 5 1.31 25.98 -20.71
N GLN A 6 1.56 27.25 -20.49
CA GLN A 6 2.89 27.80 -20.24
C GLN A 6 3.04 28.28 -18.80
N SER A 7 4.23 28.16 -18.26
CA SER A 7 4.59 28.70 -16.95
C SER A 7 4.48 30.23 -16.93
N LEU A 8 3.79 30.80 -15.96
CA LEU A 8 3.66 32.26 -15.81
C LEU A 8 5.00 32.94 -15.52
N SER A 9 5.96 32.24 -14.92
CA SER A 9 7.27 32.77 -14.55
C SER A 9 8.33 32.59 -15.63
N SER A 10 8.35 31.43 -16.32
CA SER A 10 9.40 31.10 -17.32
C SER A 10 8.92 31.13 -18.76
N GLN A 11 7.60 31.28 -19.01
CA GLN A 11 6.94 31.23 -20.33
C GLN A 11 7.26 29.98 -21.15
N GLN A 12 7.72 28.90 -20.49
CA GLN A 12 8.00 27.62 -21.11
C GLN A 12 6.77 26.71 -21.07
N ASP A 13 6.64 25.84 -22.07
CA ASP A 13 5.60 24.79 -22.05
C ASP A 13 5.85 23.83 -20.87
N ILE A 14 4.86 23.73 -19.98
CA ILE A 14 4.93 22.88 -18.78
C ILE A 14 4.49 21.44 -19.05
N THR A 15 3.94 21.15 -20.24
CA THR A 15 3.42 19.82 -20.57
C THR A 15 4.46 18.72 -20.42
N PRO A 16 5.71 18.84 -20.93
CA PRO A 16 6.72 17.81 -20.75
C PRO A 16 7.07 17.58 -19.27
N LEU A 17 7.18 18.67 -18.50
CA LEU A 17 7.49 18.58 -17.06
C LEU A 17 6.39 17.88 -16.27
N VAL A 18 5.13 18.19 -16.56
CA VAL A 18 3.97 17.55 -15.90
C VAL A 18 3.93 16.06 -16.22
N LEU A 19 4.13 15.69 -17.48
CA LEU A 19 4.13 14.29 -17.90
C LEU A 19 5.27 13.49 -17.25
N ASP A 20 6.47 14.05 -17.18
CA ASP A 20 7.61 13.42 -16.51
C ASP A 20 7.32 13.17 -15.03
N ARG A 21 6.82 14.19 -14.32
CA ARG A 21 6.47 14.07 -12.89
C ARG A 21 5.30 13.13 -12.65
N ALA A 22 4.29 13.14 -13.52
CA ALA A 22 3.16 12.23 -13.44
C ALA A 22 3.61 10.76 -13.58
N GLN A 23 4.55 10.48 -14.48
CA GLN A 23 5.11 9.15 -14.65
C GLN A 23 5.75 8.64 -13.35
N VAL A 24 6.61 9.45 -12.71
CA VAL A 24 7.23 9.12 -11.43
C VAL A 24 6.19 8.79 -10.37
N THR A 25 5.21 9.69 -10.21
CA THR A 25 4.12 9.54 -9.24
C THR A 25 3.32 8.25 -9.46
N LEU A 26 2.94 7.97 -10.72
CA LEU A 26 2.18 6.76 -11.04
C LEU A 26 2.96 5.47 -10.77
N ILE A 27 4.25 5.43 -11.06
CA ILE A 27 5.12 4.28 -10.76
C ILE A 27 5.20 4.07 -9.25
N LEU A 28 5.48 5.12 -8.48
CA LEU A 28 5.58 5.04 -7.02
C LEU A 28 4.27 4.55 -6.39
N ILE A 29 3.14 5.15 -6.75
CA ILE A 29 1.83 4.79 -6.22
C ILE A 29 1.46 3.36 -6.62
N GLY A 30 1.66 2.98 -7.88
CA GLY A 30 1.35 1.65 -8.38
C GLY A 30 2.14 0.57 -7.63
N LEU A 31 3.45 0.73 -7.51
CA LEU A 31 4.31 -0.22 -6.79
C LEU A 31 4.00 -0.26 -5.30
N ALA A 32 3.81 0.90 -4.66
CA ALA A 32 3.47 0.97 -3.25
C ALA A 32 2.11 0.35 -2.95
N MET A 33 1.09 0.56 -3.80
CA MET A 33 -0.22 -0.08 -3.65
C MET A 33 -0.14 -1.60 -3.81
N LEU A 34 0.59 -2.08 -4.81
CA LEU A 34 0.79 -3.52 -5.01
C LEU A 34 1.48 -4.15 -3.78
N LEU A 35 2.53 -3.53 -3.27
CA LEU A 35 3.25 -4.00 -2.09
C LEU A 35 2.36 -3.93 -0.84
N ALA A 36 1.59 -2.85 -0.67
CA ALA A 36 0.64 -2.70 0.42
C ALA A 36 -0.43 -3.80 0.41
N LEU A 37 -1.04 -4.08 -0.75
CA LEU A 37 -2.03 -5.15 -0.89
C LEU A 37 -1.42 -6.54 -0.67
N ALA A 38 -0.23 -6.79 -1.21
CA ALA A 38 0.49 -8.05 -1.03
C ALA A 38 0.77 -8.37 0.44
N GLY A 39 1.02 -7.37 1.27
CA GLY A 39 1.17 -7.51 2.72
C GLY A 39 -0.17 -7.50 3.47
N ALA A 40 -1.05 -6.59 3.14
CA ALA A 40 -2.31 -6.37 3.86
C ALA A 40 -3.29 -7.54 3.74
N ILE A 41 -3.39 -8.16 2.57
CA ILE A 41 -4.31 -9.27 2.35
C ILE A 41 -3.98 -10.48 3.24
N PRO A 42 -2.78 -11.06 3.20
CA PRO A 42 -2.47 -12.21 4.05
C PRO A 42 -2.49 -11.88 5.54
N VAL A 43 -1.97 -10.71 5.94
CA VAL A 43 -1.96 -10.30 7.34
C VAL A 43 -3.37 -10.05 7.86
N GLY A 44 -4.22 -9.34 7.11
CA GLY A 44 -5.61 -9.06 7.47
C GLY A 44 -6.46 -10.32 7.57
N MET A 45 -6.31 -11.27 6.63
CA MET A 45 -6.96 -12.58 6.69
C MET A 45 -6.50 -13.38 7.92
N TRP A 46 -5.20 -13.41 8.20
CA TRP A 46 -4.66 -14.09 9.37
C TRP A 46 -5.20 -13.50 10.66
N LEU A 47 -5.26 -12.16 10.76
CA LEU A 47 -5.84 -11.46 11.91
C LEU A 47 -7.33 -11.78 12.12
N ALA A 48 -8.10 -11.90 11.03
CA ALA A 48 -9.52 -12.24 11.12
C ALA A 48 -9.72 -13.68 11.58
N LEU A 49 -8.97 -14.63 11.05
CA LEU A 49 -9.07 -16.05 11.40
C LEU A 49 -8.56 -16.36 12.81
N ARG A 50 -7.56 -15.61 13.29
CA ARG A 50 -6.99 -15.73 14.65
C ARG A 50 -7.50 -14.67 15.61
N ASN A 51 -8.66 -14.11 15.32
CA ASN A 51 -9.32 -13.15 16.21
C ASN A 51 -9.39 -13.68 17.64
N ARG A 52 -8.94 -12.90 18.65
CA ARG A 52 -8.79 -13.25 20.06
C ARG A 52 -7.50 -14.03 20.44
N SER A 53 -6.49 -14.07 19.60
CA SER A 53 -5.17 -14.57 20.01
C SER A 53 -4.24 -13.42 20.39
N ARG A 54 -3.38 -13.62 21.39
CA ARG A 54 -2.38 -12.61 21.81
C ARG A 54 -1.50 -12.14 20.65
N GLY A 55 -1.14 -13.06 19.74
CA GLY A 55 -0.38 -12.69 18.54
C GLY A 55 -1.15 -11.76 17.59
N ALA A 56 -2.45 -11.97 17.41
CA ALA A 56 -3.29 -11.08 16.61
C ALA A 56 -3.43 -9.70 17.26
N ASP A 57 -3.49 -9.63 18.59
CA ASP A 57 -3.55 -8.35 19.30
C ASP A 57 -2.27 -7.55 19.13
N VAL A 58 -1.10 -8.17 19.22
CA VAL A 58 0.21 -7.53 18.99
C VAL A 58 0.33 -7.01 17.55
N VAL A 59 0.00 -7.83 16.56
CA VAL A 59 0.04 -7.40 15.15
C VAL A 59 -0.98 -6.30 14.87
N SER A 60 -2.18 -6.37 15.46
CA SER A 60 -3.18 -5.30 15.36
C SER A 60 -2.69 -3.99 15.98
N ALA A 61 -2.02 -4.04 17.12
CA ALA A 61 -1.39 -2.86 17.73
C ALA A 61 -0.30 -2.28 16.82
N GLY A 62 0.54 -3.14 16.21
CA GLY A 62 1.55 -2.73 15.24
C GLY A 62 0.94 -2.03 14.01
N THR A 63 -0.18 -2.54 13.48
CA THR A 63 -0.87 -1.86 12.35
C THR A 63 -1.45 -0.50 12.77
N GLN A 64 -1.94 -0.35 14.01
CA GLN A 64 -2.41 0.94 14.52
C GLN A 64 -1.27 1.96 14.64
N LEU A 65 -0.10 1.54 15.11
CA LEU A 65 1.10 2.38 15.11
C LEU A 65 1.52 2.79 13.70
N GLY A 66 1.46 1.86 12.74
CA GLY A 66 1.76 2.14 11.33
C GLY A 66 0.82 3.18 10.71
N ILE A 67 -0.44 3.24 11.12
CA ILE A 67 -1.40 4.26 10.67
C ILE A 67 -1.11 5.63 11.31
N ALA A 68 -0.62 5.66 12.53
CA ALA A 68 -0.36 6.89 13.26
C ALA A 68 0.86 7.66 12.72
N VAL A 69 1.79 6.99 12.04
CA VAL A 69 3.00 7.60 11.47
C VAL A 69 2.70 8.16 10.08
N PRO A 70 2.91 9.46 9.81
CA PRO A 70 2.80 10.01 8.47
C PRO A 70 3.83 9.38 7.52
N SER A 71 3.44 9.13 6.26
CA SER A 71 4.32 8.48 5.28
C SER A 71 5.63 9.22 5.04
N PHE A 72 5.60 10.57 5.00
CA PHE A 72 6.80 11.38 4.85
C PHE A 72 7.78 11.23 6.04
N LEU A 73 7.25 11.14 7.27
CA LEU A 73 8.10 10.92 8.45
C LEU A 73 8.77 9.55 8.40
N LEU A 74 8.01 8.51 7.99
CA LEU A 74 8.59 7.19 7.76
C LEU A 74 9.64 7.23 6.66
N GLY A 75 9.42 7.98 5.57
CA GLY A 75 10.38 8.21 4.50
C GLY A 75 11.68 8.81 5.03
N ILE A 76 11.60 9.89 5.83
CA ILE A 76 12.77 10.52 6.45
C ILE A 76 13.55 9.52 7.33
N ILE A 77 12.85 8.73 8.15
CA ILE A 77 13.49 7.72 9.02
C ILE A 77 14.21 6.66 8.18
N LEU A 78 13.56 6.15 7.12
CA LEU A 78 14.15 5.16 6.24
C LEU A 78 15.40 5.70 5.51
N VAL A 79 15.35 6.93 5.01
CA VAL A 79 16.49 7.62 4.39
C VAL A 79 17.62 7.78 5.41
N ALA A 80 17.33 8.26 6.62
CA ALA A 80 18.35 8.44 7.66
C ALA A 80 19.07 7.13 8.01
N ILE A 81 18.33 6.02 8.09
CA ILE A 81 18.90 4.72 8.45
C ILE A 81 19.61 4.10 7.24
N PHE A 82 18.90 3.89 6.12
CA PHE A 82 19.39 3.07 5.01
C PHE A 82 20.26 3.81 4.00
N ALA A 83 20.06 5.12 3.85
CA ALA A 83 20.87 5.91 2.93
C ALA A 83 22.03 6.61 3.65
N VAL A 84 21.77 7.31 4.76
CA VAL A 84 22.79 8.12 5.43
C VAL A 84 23.66 7.27 6.35
N HIS A 85 23.07 6.46 7.24
CA HIS A 85 23.83 5.70 8.24
C HIS A 85 24.47 4.43 7.67
N LEU A 86 23.70 3.64 6.90
CA LEU A 86 24.16 2.36 6.34
C LEU A 86 24.79 2.49 4.94
N GLY A 87 24.46 3.54 4.19
CA GLY A 87 24.98 3.74 2.83
C GLY A 87 24.51 2.69 1.80
N TRP A 88 23.41 1.97 2.08
CA TRP A 88 22.93 0.86 1.24
C TRP A 88 22.14 1.34 0.03
N LEU A 89 21.38 2.41 0.19
CA LEU A 89 20.44 2.93 -0.79
C LEU A 89 20.69 4.43 -1.01
N PRO A 90 20.30 4.98 -2.17
CA PRO A 90 20.42 6.42 -2.43
C PRO A 90 19.43 7.22 -1.56
N ALA A 91 19.85 8.41 -1.13
CA ALA A 91 19.02 9.28 -0.29
C ALA A 91 17.94 10.05 -1.08
N ASN A 92 18.23 10.36 -2.35
CA ASN A 92 17.38 11.19 -3.21
C ASN A 92 17.67 10.92 -4.69
N GLY A 93 16.92 11.58 -5.55
CA GLY A 93 17.09 11.53 -7.00
C GLY A 93 16.10 10.60 -7.69
N TRP A 94 15.94 10.86 -8.98
CA TRP A 94 15.17 10.04 -9.89
C TRP A 94 16.05 9.57 -11.03
N VAL A 95 16.11 8.28 -11.25
CA VAL A 95 16.80 7.67 -12.40
C VAL A 95 15.72 7.00 -13.25
N PRO A 96 15.53 7.45 -14.51
CA PRO A 96 14.54 6.83 -15.37
C PRO A 96 14.96 5.39 -15.77
N PRO A 97 13.98 4.52 -16.11
CA PRO A 97 14.25 3.10 -16.38
C PRO A 97 15.26 2.84 -17.52
N ASN A 98 15.35 3.77 -18.47
CA ASN A 98 16.25 3.69 -19.64
C ASN A 98 17.73 3.98 -19.31
N GLN A 99 18.02 4.54 -18.14
CA GLN A 99 19.40 4.86 -17.71
C GLN A 99 20.05 3.76 -16.85
N GLY A 100 19.31 2.69 -16.54
CA GLY A 100 19.82 1.55 -15.79
C GLY A 100 18.79 0.98 -14.83
N ALA A 101 18.35 -0.26 -15.07
CA ALA A 101 17.32 -0.90 -14.27
C ALA A 101 17.72 -1.05 -12.78
N GLY A 102 19.00 -1.30 -12.49
CA GLY A 102 19.49 -1.45 -11.12
C GLY A 102 19.41 -0.16 -10.32
N GLU A 103 19.88 0.96 -10.88
CA GLU A 103 19.83 2.26 -10.24
C GLU A 103 18.38 2.76 -10.12
N PHE A 104 17.55 2.57 -11.15
CA PHE A 104 16.12 2.84 -11.09
C PHE A 104 15.46 2.16 -9.89
N ILE A 105 15.65 0.84 -9.73
CA ILE A 105 15.06 0.09 -8.61
C ILE A 105 15.58 0.60 -7.27
N ARG A 106 16.89 0.85 -7.13
CA ARG A 106 17.48 1.34 -5.87
C ARG A 106 16.88 2.64 -5.38
N HIS A 107 16.58 3.58 -6.30
CA HIS A 107 15.94 4.85 -5.95
C HIS A 107 14.45 4.72 -5.59
N LEU A 108 13.78 3.65 -6.06
CA LEU A 108 12.37 3.40 -5.75
C LEU A 108 12.14 2.73 -4.39
N ILE A 109 13.13 1.98 -3.86
CA ILE A 109 12.94 1.12 -2.69
C ILE A 109 12.41 1.92 -1.48
N LEU A 110 13.10 2.98 -1.07
CA LEU A 110 12.75 3.73 0.14
C LEU A 110 11.39 4.44 0.02
N PRO A 111 11.09 5.20 -1.05
CA PRO A 111 9.79 5.83 -1.23
C PRO A 111 8.64 4.82 -1.31
N VAL A 112 8.83 3.72 -2.05
CA VAL A 112 7.81 2.68 -2.18
C VAL A 112 7.52 2.02 -0.85
N ILE A 113 8.54 1.69 -0.05
CA ILE A 113 8.36 1.10 1.29
C ILE A 113 7.66 2.08 2.22
N ALA A 114 8.06 3.36 2.22
CA ALA A 114 7.44 4.38 3.06
C ALA A 114 5.92 4.51 2.80
N LEU A 115 5.54 4.59 1.53
CA LEU A 115 4.13 4.62 1.14
C LEU A 115 3.42 3.29 1.45
N ALA A 116 4.05 2.16 1.10
CA ALA A 116 3.44 0.83 1.22
C ALA A 116 3.17 0.42 2.68
N VAL A 117 4.05 0.76 3.63
CA VAL A 117 3.88 0.40 5.04
C VAL A 117 2.67 1.11 5.64
N VAL A 118 2.53 2.41 5.41
CA VAL A 118 1.41 3.19 5.94
C VAL A 118 0.08 2.73 5.31
N GLN A 119 0.05 2.58 3.99
CA GLN A 119 -1.14 2.11 3.28
C GLN A 119 -1.47 0.65 3.59
N GLY A 120 -0.45 -0.19 3.70
CA GLY A 120 -0.58 -1.59 4.07
C GLY A 120 -1.17 -1.77 5.48
N ALA A 121 -0.75 -0.95 6.44
CA ALA A 121 -1.31 -0.94 7.78
C ALA A 121 -2.81 -0.60 7.76
N MET A 122 -3.19 0.42 7.00
CA MET A 122 -4.57 0.84 6.84
C MET A 122 -5.42 -0.22 6.12
N LEU A 123 -4.93 -0.75 5.00
CA LEU A 123 -5.61 -1.81 4.24
C LEU A 123 -5.74 -3.11 5.05
N THR A 124 -4.75 -3.46 5.88
CA THR A 124 -4.82 -4.63 6.76
C THR A 124 -6.04 -4.58 7.67
N ARG A 125 -6.35 -3.42 8.23
CA ARG A 125 -7.54 -3.23 9.06
C ARG A 125 -8.83 -3.44 8.25
N TYR A 126 -8.91 -2.91 7.04
CA TYR A 126 -10.07 -3.09 6.17
C TYR A 126 -10.24 -4.54 5.71
N VAL A 127 -9.14 -5.21 5.34
CA VAL A 127 -9.17 -6.64 4.99
C VAL A 127 -9.66 -7.47 6.16
N ARG A 128 -9.13 -7.21 7.39
CA ARG A 128 -9.59 -7.89 8.60
C ARG A 128 -11.09 -7.71 8.81
N SER A 129 -11.61 -6.48 8.71
CA SER A 129 -13.03 -6.20 8.88
C SER A 129 -13.88 -6.93 7.84
N ALA A 130 -13.54 -6.80 6.55
CA ALA A 130 -14.27 -7.44 5.46
C ALA A 130 -14.29 -8.98 5.57
N VAL A 131 -13.18 -9.57 6.01
CA VAL A 131 -13.12 -11.03 6.24
C VAL A 131 -13.95 -11.43 7.44
N LEU A 132 -13.93 -10.69 8.55
CA LEU A 132 -14.78 -10.96 9.72
C LEU A 132 -16.26 -10.89 9.37
N ASP A 133 -16.68 -9.87 8.61
CA ASP A 133 -18.06 -9.71 8.16
C ASP A 133 -18.52 -10.91 7.33
N VAL A 134 -17.67 -11.40 6.44
CA VAL A 134 -17.93 -12.59 5.63
C VAL A 134 -17.99 -13.86 6.48
N LEU A 135 -17.09 -14.03 7.45
CA LEU A 135 -17.07 -15.21 8.33
C LEU A 135 -18.32 -15.36 9.19
N HIS A 136 -19.08 -14.29 9.39
CA HIS A 136 -20.36 -14.29 10.13
C HIS A 136 -21.57 -14.59 9.25
N GLN A 137 -21.43 -14.70 7.92
CA GLN A 137 -22.52 -14.98 7.00
C GLN A 137 -23.04 -16.42 7.11
N ASP A 138 -24.34 -16.62 6.88
CA ASP A 138 -24.99 -17.92 7.04
C ASP A 138 -24.46 -18.98 6.09
N TYR A 139 -24.08 -18.63 4.86
CA TYR A 139 -23.49 -19.58 3.92
C TYR A 139 -22.11 -20.09 4.39
N ILE A 140 -21.34 -19.29 5.13
CA ILE A 140 -20.09 -19.74 5.77
C ILE A 140 -20.40 -20.63 6.96
N ARG A 141 -21.42 -20.32 7.75
CA ARG A 141 -21.86 -21.20 8.86
C ARG A 141 -22.30 -22.55 8.34
N THR A 142 -23.08 -22.59 7.25
CA THR A 142 -23.50 -23.82 6.60
C THR A 142 -22.30 -24.64 6.11
N ALA A 143 -21.33 -24.02 5.42
CA ALA A 143 -20.11 -24.69 4.98
C ALA A 143 -19.32 -25.30 6.15
N ARG A 144 -19.24 -24.59 7.27
CA ARG A 144 -18.61 -25.10 8.51
C ARG A 144 -19.39 -26.24 9.16
N ALA A 145 -20.70 -26.18 9.15
CA ALA A 145 -21.56 -27.29 9.64
C ALA A 145 -21.37 -28.56 8.82
N LEU A 146 -21.02 -28.43 7.52
CA LEU A 146 -20.65 -29.51 6.61
C LEU A 146 -19.19 -30.00 6.78
N GLY A 147 -18.46 -29.54 7.82
CA GLY A 147 -17.13 -30.01 8.17
C GLY A 147 -15.97 -29.21 7.59
N GLN A 148 -16.22 -28.11 6.88
CA GLN A 148 -15.13 -27.25 6.38
C GLN A 148 -14.48 -26.46 7.53
N SER A 149 -13.15 -26.33 7.51
CA SER A 149 -12.43 -25.43 8.40
C SER A 149 -12.77 -23.95 8.06
N PRO A 150 -12.58 -22.99 9.00
CA PRO A 150 -12.81 -21.57 8.74
C PRO A 150 -12.02 -21.03 7.53
N TRP A 151 -10.79 -21.52 7.34
CA TRP A 151 -9.95 -21.16 6.20
C TRP A 151 -10.48 -21.68 4.89
N GLU A 152 -10.88 -22.95 4.84
CA GLU A 152 -11.47 -23.57 3.64
C GLU A 152 -12.78 -22.91 3.24
N ALA A 153 -13.68 -22.69 4.20
CA ALA A 153 -14.94 -21.99 3.98
C ALA A 153 -14.72 -20.57 3.44
N LEU A 154 -13.77 -19.81 4.04
CA LEU A 154 -13.39 -18.49 3.55
C LEU A 154 -12.83 -18.55 2.13
N LYS A 155 -11.87 -19.44 1.88
CA LYS A 155 -11.19 -19.55 0.57
C LYS A 155 -12.16 -19.93 -0.54
N ARG A 156 -13.09 -20.85 -0.25
CA ARG A 156 -14.00 -21.42 -1.26
C ARG A 156 -15.23 -20.54 -1.52
N HIS A 157 -15.74 -19.88 -0.49
CA HIS A 157 -17.03 -19.20 -0.55
C HIS A 157 -16.96 -17.70 -0.17
N GLY A 158 -15.96 -17.27 0.59
CA GLY A 158 -15.92 -15.94 1.19
C GLY A 158 -15.02 -14.93 0.50
N LEU A 159 -13.89 -15.34 -0.09
CA LEU A 159 -12.87 -14.40 -0.61
C LEU A 159 -13.42 -13.42 -1.64
N ARG A 160 -14.26 -13.88 -2.55
CA ARG A 160 -14.86 -13.02 -3.57
C ARG A 160 -15.69 -11.89 -2.95
N ASN A 161 -16.46 -12.20 -1.92
CA ASN A 161 -17.31 -11.22 -1.24
C ASN A 161 -16.49 -10.29 -0.36
N ALA A 162 -15.43 -10.79 0.30
CA ALA A 162 -14.51 -9.95 1.07
C ALA A 162 -13.65 -9.03 0.19
N ALA A 163 -13.38 -9.40 -1.07
CA ALA A 163 -12.57 -8.61 -1.98
C ALA A 163 -13.24 -7.30 -2.41
N LEU A 164 -14.57 -7.27 -2.57
CA LEU A 164 -15.29 -6.10 -3.06
C LEU A 164 -15.09 -4.84 -2.19
N PRO A 165 -15.33 -4.87 -0.85
CA PRO A 165 -15.06 -3.73 0.00
C PRO A 165 -13.57 -3.33 0.01
N VAL A 166 -12.67 -4.32 -0.03
CA VAL A 166 -11.22 -4.06 -0.03
C VAL A 166 -10.78 -3.32 -1.29
N LEU A 167 -11.27 -3.75 -2.47
CA LEU A 167 -10.98 -3.08 -3.74
C LEU A 167 -11.54 -1.65 -3.78
N THR A 168 -12.73 -1.43 -3.25
CA THR A 168 -13.32 -0.09 -3.15
C THR A 168 -12.45 0.83 -2.30
N VAL A 169 -12.03 0.37 -1.11
CA VAL A 169 -11.14 1.14 -0.23
C VAL A 169 -9.77 1.35 -0.88
N ALA A 170 -9.20 0.34 -1.53
CA ALA A 170 -7.93 0.48 -2.24
C ALA A 170 -8.02 1.57 -3.34
N GLY A 171 -9.14 1.64 -4.07
CA GLY A 171 -9.39 2.69 -5.06
C GLY A 171 -9.43 4.09 -4.44
N VAL A 172 -10.10 4.26 -3.30
CA VAL A 172 -10.11 5.53 -2.56
C VAL A 172 -8.72 5.89 -2.05
N GLN A 173 -7.97 4.91 -1.54
CA GLN A 173 -6.61 5.12 -1.04
C GLN A 173 -5.61 5.54 -2.12
N LEU A 174 -5.81 5.17 -3.38
CA LEU A 174 -4.99 5.67 -4.48
C LEU A 174 -4.99 7.21 -4.53
N THR A 175 -6.13 7.85 -4.28
CA THR A 175 -6.22 9.31 -4.24
C THR A 175 -5.37 9.91 -3.11
N THR A 176 -5.39 9.31 -1.93
CA THR A 176 -4.59 9.79 -0.79
C THR A 176 -3.09 9.55 -1.00
N MET A 177 -2.72 8.49 -1.72
CA MET A 177 -1.33 8.19 -2.06
C MET A 177 -0.74 9.23 -3.03
N VAL A 178 -1.54 9.86 -3.90
CA VAL A 178 -1.06 10.94 -4.77
C VAL A 178 -0.48 12.07 -3.93
N VAL A 179 -1.21 12.50 -2.88
CA VAL A 179 -0.73 13.54 -1.96
C VAL A 179 0.54 13.10 -1.23
N GLY A 180 0.57 11.85 -0.74
CA GLY A 180 1.76 11.28 -0.08
C GLY A 180 2.98 11.21 -0.99
N ALA A 181 2.80 10.81 -2.25
CA ALA A 181 3.89 10.68 -3.21
C ALA A 181 4.52 12.04 -3.63
N VAL A 182 3.77 13.14 -3.52
CA VAL A 182 4.30 14.49 -3.80
C VAL A 182 5.22 14.99 -2.67
N VAL A 183 5.03 14.47 -1.45
CA VAL A 183 5.76 14.93 -0.26
C VAL A 183 7.01 14.07 0.02
N ILE A 184 7.06 12.85 -0.49
CA ILE A 184 8.20 11.93 -0.34
C ILE A 184 9.17 12.08 -1.52
#